data_515960520cf913b68034ed04c2665df8
#
_entry.id   515960520cf913b68034ed04c2665df8
#
_cell.length_a   1.000
_cell.length_b   1.000
_cell.length_c   1.000
_cell.angle_alpha   90.00
_cell.angle_beta   90.00
_cell.angle_gamma   90.00
#
_symmetry.space_group_name_H-M   'P 1'
#
loop_
_entity.id
_entity.type
_entity.pdbx_description
1 polymer ?
#
loop_
_entity_poly.entity_id
_entity_poly.type
_entity_poly.pdbx_seq_one_letter_code
_entity_poly.pdbx_strand_id
1 'polypeptide(L)'
;MPDLPARPDLGQLRNQAKDFLHAAKNGDPDATRRIRAVSDRLILASAQLAVAREYGFASWPQLKLEVTRRDVLNTLDLGRLADMLAEDPSLAVTRMEHWCDHRKGVTPVPYIAMLRFDARRLGLSAELAGTGAMAKALLDAGAPVDGDPDEKETPLITAASYGDAEVARVLIMAGANVEARAADDAGGVPGGTALLHAAVFGMTDVLDVLVSARARVHSIEEAAAAGDISGWLRPDTPAQARIRALVMAADHQRLGVVDELLSAGTPIDANDEVWGRQALRVAAQNARVASVEHLLARGADPNARDPQDGRTALDWCRHARSDATDRRAHDRVEAILDAVTTEV
;
A
#
# COMPACT_ATOMS: atom_id res chain seq x y z
N MET A 1 19.30 -10.75 14.27
CA MET A 1 19.00 -9.60 15.13
C MET A 1 17.49 -9.45 15.20
N PRO A 2 16.89 -9.13 16.35
CA PRO A 2 15.46 -8.86 16.40
C PRO A 2 15.16 -7.57 15.61
N ASP A 3 14.05 -7.57 14.87
CA ASP A 3 13.56 -6.36 14.23
C ASP A 3 12.85 -5.47 15.26
N LEU A 4 12.90 -4.15 15.07
CA LEU A 4 12.09 -3.24 15.86
C LEU A 4 10.61 -3.56 15.63
N PRO A 5 9.76 -3.47 16.68
CA PRO A 5 8.32 -3.55 16.50
C PRO A 5 7.81 -2.56 15.45
N ALA A 6 6.67 -2.85 14.84
CA ALA A 6 6.04 -1.94 13.88
C ALA A 6 5.77 -0.55 14.51
N ARG A 7 5.44 -0.53 15.79
CA ARG A 7 5.29 0.69 16.62
C ARG A 7 6.23 0.63 17.80
N PRO A 8 7.50 0.99 17.61
CA PRO A 8 8.45 0.96 18.71
C PRO A 8 8.15 2.10 19.70
N ASP A 9 8.16 1.77 20.99
CA ASP A 9 7.97 2.75 22.06
C ASP A 9 9.29 3.10 22.74
N LEU A 10 9.66 4.38 22.73
CA LEU A 10 10.92 4.85 23.32
C LEU A 10 10.96 4.69 24.83
N GLY A 11 9.80 4.76 25.51
CA GLY A 11 9.68 4.52 26.95
C GLY A 11 9.97 3.07 27.29
N GLN A 12 9.39 2.13 26.52
CA GLN A 12 9.67 0.70 26.68
C GLN A 12 11.14 0.38 26.44
N LEU A 13 11.75 0.93 25.38
CA LEU A 13 13.18 0.72 25.10
C LEU A 13 14.08 1.28 26.22
N ARG A 14 13.71 2.44 26.80
CA ARG A 14 14.42 3.00 27.98
C ARG A 14 14.28 2.10 29.20
N ASN A 15 13.10 1.57 29.45
CA ASN A 15 12.87 0.64 30.56
C ASN A 15 13.63 -0.67 30.34
N GLN A 16 13.58 -1.23 29.14
CA GLN A 16 14.40 -2.40 28.77
C GLN A 16 15.90 -2.17 29.07
N ALA A 17 16.46 -1.02 28.71
CA ALA A 17 17.86 -0.70 29.03
C ALA A 17 18.13 -0.60 30.55
N LYS A 18 17.18 -0.06 31.34
CA LYS A 18 17.31 0.02 32.80
C LYS A 18 17.22 -1.36 33.44
N ASP A 19 16.26 -2.18 33.04
CA ASP A 19 16.07 -3.54 33.55
C ASP A 19 17.29 -4.40 33.22
N PHE A 20 17.80 -4.24 32.01
CA PHE A 20 19.02 -4.91 31.56
C PHE A 20 20.25 -4.55 32.39
N LEU A 21 20.44 -3.25 32.70
CA LEU A 21 21.50 -2.83 33.61
C LEU A 21 21.29 -3.36 35.03
N HIS A 22 20.06 -3.39 35.51
CA HIS A 22 19.73 -3.87 36.85
C HIS A 22 20.05 -5.38 36.97
N ALA A 23 19.63 -6.18 35.98
CA ALA A 23 19.96 -7.59 35.93
C ALA A 23 21.48 -7.84 35.95
N ALA A 24 22.25 -7.11 35.13
CA ALA A 24 23.70 -7.23 35.08
C ALA A 24 24.36 -6.88 36.43
N LYS A 25 23.88 -5.84 37.13
CA LYS A 25 24.37 -5.46 38.45
C LYS A 25 24.03 -6.46 39.54
N ASN A 26 22.94 -7.21 39.38
CA ASN A 26 22.52 -8.29 40.26
C ASN A 26 23.16 -9.64 39.94
N GLY A 27 24.15 -9.66 39.03
CA GLY A 27 24.94 -10.85 38.75
C GLY A 27 24.37 -11.75 37.64
N ASP A 28 23.39 -11.30 36.87
CA ASP A 28 22.91 -12.04 35.70
C ASP A 28 24.03 -12.16 34.66
N PRO A 29 24.50 -13.39 34.34
CA PRO A 29 25.66 -13.59 33.47
C PRO A 29 25.36 -13.20 32.02
N ASP A 30 24.11 -13.37 31.56
CA ASP A 30 23.73 -13.05 30.18
C ASP A 30 23.67 -11.54 29.99
N ALA A 31 22.98 -10.84 30.86
CA ALA A 31 22.92 -9.39 30.86
C ALA A 31 24.33 -8.76 30.95
N THR A 32 25.17 -9.29 31.82
CA THR A 32 26.54 -8.83 31.95
C THR A 32 27.34 -9.06 30.66
N ARG A 33 27.27 -10.23 30.06
CA ARG A 33 27.96 -10.57 28.79
C ARG A 33 27.52 -9.63 27.66
N ARG A 34 26.23 -9.39 27.50
CA ARG A 34 25.65 -8.54 26.44
C ARG A 34 26.09 -7.09 26.59
N ILE A 35 26.09 -6.51 27.82
CA ILE A 35 26.60 -5.15 28.02
C ILE A 35 28.11 -5.10 27.77
N ARG A 36 28.88 -6.10 28.24
CA ARG A 36 30.33 -6.15 28.05
C ARG A 36 30.76 -6.37 26.59
N ALA A 37 29.87 -6.87 25.75
CA ALA A 37 30.11 -6.97 24.31
C ALA A 37 30.25 -5.59 23.63
N VAL A 38 29.74 -4.52 24.25
CA VAL A 38 29.78 -3.14 23.72
C VAL A 38 30.56 -2.16 24.62
N SER A 39 30.79 -2.49 25.90
CA SER A 39 31.47 -1.59 26.87
C SER A 39 31.92 -2.33 28.13
N ASP A 40 33.08 -2.00 28.66
CA ASP A 40 33.59 -2.54 29.94
C ASP A 40 32.88 -1.98 31.17
N ARG A 41 32.01 -0.98 31.00
CA ARG A 41 31.37 -0.27 32.12
C ARG A 41 29.92 -0.66 32.28
N LEU A 42 29.51 -1.09 33.47
CA LEU A 42 28.10 -1.38 33.79
C LEU A 42 27.37 -0.08 34.19
N ILE A 43 27.06 0.76 33.20
CA ILE A 43 26.34 2.02 33.34
C ILE A 43 25.16 2.07 32.35
N LEU A 44 24.22 2.98 32.57
CA LEU A 44 23.00 3.08 31.72
C LEU A 44 23.34 3.31 30.26
N ALA A 45 24.33 4.16 29.96
CA ALA A 45 24.74 4.42 28.58
C ALA A 45 25.23 3.14 27.86
N SER A 46 25.94 2.23 28.61
CA SER A 46 26.38 0.95 28.05
C SER A 46 25.22 0.00 27.80
N ALA A 47 24.24 -0.07 28.69
CA ALA A 47 23.03 -0.86 28.51
C ALA A 47 22.18 -0.32 27.34
N GLN A 48 22.04 0.99 27.21
CA GLN A 48 21.39 1.63 26.07
C GLN A 48 22.11 1.31 24.76
N LEU A 49 23.45 1.36 24.74
CA LEU A 49 24.22 0.98 23.56
C LEU A 49 24.03 -0.50 23.23
N ALA A 50 23.98 -1.40 24.20
CA ALA A 50 23.73 -2.81 23.98
C ALA A 50 22.35 -3.04 23.35
N VAL A 51 21.30 -2.41 23.88
CA VAL A 51 19.95 -2.46 23.30
C VAL A 51 19.95 -1.92 21.86
N ALA A 52 20.59 -0.77 21.60
CA ALA A 52 20.67 -0.19 20.25
C ALA A 52 21.34 -1.16 19.26
N ARG A 53 22.46 -1.78 19.67
CA ARG A 53 23.19 -2.76 18.85
C ARG A 53 22.39 -4.03 18.57
N GLU A 54 21.56 -4.48 19.49
CA GLU A 54 20.68 -5.64 19.30
C GLU A 54 19.63 -5.38 18.21
N TYR A 55 19.16 -4.14 18.09
CA TYR A 55 18.27 -3.72 17.01
C TYR A 55 19.00 -3.26 15.73
N GLY A 56 20.33 -3.38 15.67
CA GLY A 56 21.13 -3.06 14.48
C GLY A 56 21.61 -1.61 14.40
N PHE A 57 21.35 -0.78 15.41
CA PHE A 57 21.76 0.63 15.40
C PHE A 57 23.17 0.82 15.98
N ALA A 58 23.95 1.70 15.36
CA ALA A 58 25.31 2.00 15.82
C ALA A 58 25.37 2.71 17.19
N SER A 59 24.29 3.38 17.60
CA SER A 59 24.22 4.09 18.88
C SER A 59 22.78 4.26 19.38
N TRP A 60 22.64 4.52 20.68
CA TRP A 60 21.34 4.88 21.26
C TRP A 60 20.71 6.15 20.67
N PRO A 61 21.45 7.24 20.38
CA PRO A 61 20.88 8.38 19.68
C PRO A 61 20.29 8.03 18.30
N GLN A 62 20.93 7.16 17.52
CA GLN A 62 20.40 6.72 16.23
C GLN A 62 19.11 5.89 16.39
N LEU A 63 19.08 4.95 17.32
CA LEU A 63 17.84 4.22 17.64
C LEU A 63 16.73 5.18 18.08
N LYS A 64 17.05 6.14 18.96
CA LYS A 64 16.08 7.16 19.41
C LYS A 64 15.55 7.99 18.25
N LEU A 65 16.42 8.43 17.35
CA LEU A 65 16.03 9.22 16.16
C LEU A 65 15.08 8.42 15.27
N GLU A 66 15.40 7.17 14.97
CA GLU A 66 14.55 6.31 14.14
C GLU A 66 13.18 6.09 14.77
N VAL A 67 13.12 5.78 16.07
CA VAL A 67 11.85 5.60 16.79
C VAL A 67 11.03 6.89 16.77
N THR A 68 11.67 8.05 17.01
CA THR A 68 10.99 9.34 17.00
C THR A 68 10.49 9.70 15.61
N ARG A 69 11.30 9.47 14.56
CA ARG A 69 10.93 9.71 13.17
C ARG A 69 9.72 8.87 12.76
N ARG A 70 9.71 7.57 13.09
CA ARG A 70 8.56 6.68 12.84
C ARG A 70 7.30 7.16 13.54
N ASP A 71 7.41 7.57 14.80
CA ASP A 71 6.28 8.10 15.55
C ASP A 71 5.69 9.34 14.85
N VAL A 72 6.55 10.29 14.46
CA VAL A 72 6.16 11.53 13.76
C VAL A 72 5.49 11.21 12.41
N LEU A 73 6.06 10.31 11.62
CA LEU A 73 5.48 9.94 10.31
C LEU A 73 4.16 9.17 10.48
N ASN A 74 4.08 8.24 11.44
CA ASN A 74 2.87 7.44 11.68
C ASN A 74 1.72 8.27 12.26
N THR A 75 2.02 9.29 13.04
CA THR A 75 1.01 10.19 13.61
C THR A 75 0.67 11.37 12.72
N LEU A 76 1.34 11.49 11.56
CA LEU A 76 1.22 12.61 10.62
C LEU A 76 1.42 13.98 11.31
N ASP A 77 2.34 14.04 12.27
CA ASP A 77 2.65 15.26 13.01
C ASP A 77 3.54 16.20 12.17
N LEU A 78 2.87 17.01 11.34
CA LEU A 78 3.53 17.92 10.41
C LEU A 78 4.40 18.95 11.13
N GLY A 79 3.99 19.41 12.31
CA GLY A 79 4.77 20.40 13.09
C GLY A 79 6.11 19.80 13.53
N ARG A 80 6.08 18.63 14.17
CA ARG A 80 7.31 17.92 14.57
C ARG A 80 8.17 17.51 13.37
N LEU A 81 7.55 17.11 12.26
CA LEU A 81 8.32 16.83 11.04
C LEU A 81 9.06 18.06 10.55
N ALA A 82 8.40 19.23 10.50
CA ALA A 82 9.01 20.49 10.08
C ALA A 82 10.20 20.87 11.00
N ASP A 83 10.03 20.72 12.31
CA ASP A 83 11.12 20.98 13.28
C ASP A 83 12.32 20.04 13.03
N MET A 84 12.05 18.74 12.85
CA MET A 84 13.11 17.75 12.57
C MET A 84 13.84 18.03 11.26
N LEU A 85 13.12 18.42 10.20
CA LEU A 85 13.71 18.74 8.91
C LEU A 85 14.47 20.07 8.92
N ALA A 86 14.06 21.02 9.76
CA ALA A 86 14.81 22.27 9.98
C ALA A 86 16.14 22.04 10.71
N GLU A 87 16.17 21.08 11.65
CA GLU A 87 17.40 20.67 12.35
C GLU A 87 18.32 19.81 11.48
N ASP A 88 17.74 18.89 10.71
CA ASP A 88 18.48 17.97 9.84
C ASP A 88 17.69 17.66 8.54
N PRO A 89 17.89 18.46 7.47
CA PRO A 89 17.23 18.24 6.18
C PRO A 89 17.53 16.86 5.56
N SER A 90 18.65 16.22 5.92
CA SER A 90 19.01 14.91 5.39
C SER A 90 18.00 13.81 5.76
N LEU A 91 17.18 14.03 6.79
CA LEU A 91 16.12 13.12 7.18
C LEU A 91 15.06 12.94 6.10
N ALA A 92 14.92 13.89 5.17
CA ALA A 92 14.01 13.78 4.02
C ALA A 92 14.41 12.67 3.03
N VAL A 93 15.69 12.32 2.98
CA VAL A 93 16.26 11.32 2.07
C VAL A 93 16.85 10.10 2.79
N THR A 94 17.04 10.18 4.11
CA THR A 94 17.62 9.09 4.88
C THR A 94 16.65 7.91 4.94
N ARG A 95 17.09 6.75 4.43
CA ARG A 95 16.27 5.53 4.41
C ARG A 95 15.80 5.14 5.81
N MET A 96 14.58 4.63 5.88
CA MET A 96 14.00 4.05 7.08
C MET A 96 14.59 2.67 7.30
N GLU A 97 15.15 2.40 8.48
CA GLU A 97 15.66 1.07 8.82
C GLU A 97 14.58 0.21 9.49
N HIS A 98 14.72 -1.11 9.39
CA HIS A 98 13.83 -2.09 10.04
C HIS A 98 12.33 -1.80 9.85
N TRP A 99 11.98 -1.37 8.64
CA TRP A 99 10.61 -1.01 8.39
C TRP A 99 9.83 -2.14 7.79
N CYS A 100 8.60 -2.26 8.19
CA CYS A 100 7.57 -3.23 7.88
C CYS A 100 7.90 -4.29 6.79
N ASP A 101 7.11 -5.30 6.67
CA ASP A 101 7.38 -6.51 5.85
C ASP A 101 7.59 -6.24 4.36
N HIS A 102 7.22 -5.04 3.88
CA HIS A 102 7.24 -4.73 2.46
C HIS A 102 8.61 -4.24 1.95
N ARG A 103 9.33 -3.35 2.68
CA ARG A 103 10.63 -2.85 2.22
C ARG A 103 11.51 -2.34 3.36
N LYS A 104 12.62 -3.01 3.58
CA LYS A 104 13.67 -2.46 4.44
C LYS A 104 14.41 -1.35 3.69
N GLY A 105 14.61 -0.21 4.37
CA GLY A 105 15.40 0.87 3.82
C GLY A 105 14.69 1.78 2.81
N VAL A 106 13.36 1.84 2.83
CA VAL A 106 12.61 2.77 1.98
C VAL A 106 12.82 4.22 2.43
N THR A 107 12.82 5.17 1.50
CA THR A 107 12.89 6.60 1.81
C THR A 107 11.55 7.12 2.38
N PRO A 108 11.53 8.29 3.09
CA PRO A 108 10.33 8.75 3.79
C PRO A 108 9.10 9.00 2.91
N VAL A 109 9.25 9.45 1.65
CA VAL A 109 8.10 9.74 0.79
C VAL A 109 7.32 8.47 0.40
N PRO A 110 7.95 7.39 -0.11
CA PRO A 110 7.28 6.11 -0.28
C PRO A 110 6.73 5.54 1.04
N TYR A 111 7.42 5.75 2.17
CA TYR A 111 6.91 5.35 3.48
C TYR A 111 5.54 5.96 3.77
N ILE A 112 5.39 7.28 3.58
CA ILE A 112 4.11 7.97 3.78
C ILE A 112 3.04 7.42 2.82
N ALA A 113 3.39 7.17 1.56
CA ALA A 113 2.46 6.64 0.56
C ALA A 113 1.88 5.26 0.93
N MET A 114 2.58 4.47 1.75
CA MET A 114 2.15 3.14 2.18
C MET A 114 1.34 3.15 3.49
N LEU A 115 1.30 4.26 4.24
CA LEU A 115 0.66 4.30 5.56
C LEU A 115 -0.82 3.93 5.54
N ARG A 116 -1.56 4.28 4.47
CA ARG A 116 -2.98 3.92 4.35
C ARG A 116 -3.19 2.41 4.30
N PHE A 117 -2.36 1.72 3.55
CA PHE A 117 -2.40 0.26 3.45
C PHE A 117 -2.01 -0.39 4.78
N ASP A 118 -0.98 0.12 5.44
CA ASP A 118 -0.48 -0.40 6.71
C ASP A 118 -1.26 0.12 7.94
N ALA A 119 -2.25 0.98 7.77
CA ALA A 119 -2.96 1.65 8.87
C ALA A 119 -3.44 0.67 9.95
N ARG A 120 -4.08 -0.44 9.56
CA ARG A 120 -4.55 -1.46 10.50
C ARG A 120 -3.41 -2.09 11.29
N ARG A 121 -2.33 -2.49 10.62
CA ARG A 121 -1.15 -3.10 11.24
C ARG A 121 -0.45 -2.14 12.20
N LEU A 122 -0.41 -0.87 11.83
CA LEU A 122 0.16 0.20 12.65
C LEU A 122 -0.80 0.73 13.72
N GLY A 123 -2.06 0.22 13.77
CA GLY A 123 -3.08 0.70 14.70
C GLY A 123 -3.44 2.18 14.48
N LEU A 124 -3.37 2.64 13.23
CA LEU A 124 -3.75 3.98 12.81
C LEU A 124 -5.23 4.04 12.45
N SER A 125 -5.78 5.26 12.30
CA SER A 125 -7.13 5.45 11.79
C SER A 125 -7.26 4.93 10.36
N ALA A 126 -8.43 4.39 10.01
CA ALA A 126 -8.77 4.05 8.63
C ALA A 126 -8.81 5.31 7.73
N GLU A 127 -9.19 6.44 8.30
CA GLU A 127 -9.27 7.73 7.62
C GLU A 127 -8.00 8.54 7.92
N LEU A 128 -6.88 8.16 7.27
CA LEU A 128 -5.66 8.95 7.29
C LEU A 128 -5.82 10.16 6.37
N ALA A 129 -5.81 11.36 6.94
CA ALA A 129 -5.75 12.62 6.20
C ALA A 129 -4.42 13.31 6.49
N GLY A 130 -3.85 14.00 5.47
CA GLY A 130 -2.62 14.77 5.64
C GLY A 130 -1.34 14.07 5.17
N THR A 131 -1.41 12.88 4.58
CA THR A 131 -0.27 12.20 3.97
C THR A 131 0.35 13.08 2.87
N GLY A 132 -0.45 13.80 2.09
CA GLY A 132 0.02 14.75 1.09
C GLY A 132 0.81 15.91 1.70
N ALA A 133 0.38 16.46 2.84
CA ALA A 133 1.11 17.53 3.52
C ALA A 133 2.49 17.06 4.04
N MET A 134 2.54 15.84 4.57
CA MET A 134 3.79 15.21 5.00
C MET A 134 4.75 14.99 3.81
N ALA A 135 4.23 14.43 2.69
CA ALA A 135 5.02 14.25 1.47
C ALA A 135 5.54 15.59 0.94
N LYS A 136 4.69 16.63 0.93
CA LYS A 136 5.11 17.97 0.51
C LYS A 136 6.25 18.52 1.38
N ALA A 137 6.16 18.39 2.70
CA ALA A 137 7.23 18.85 3.60
C ALA A 137 8.56 18.12 3.34
N LEU A 138 8.52 16.82 3.04
CA LEU A 138 9.70 16.04 2.69
C LEU A 138 10.30 16.49 1.33
N LEU A 139 9.46 16.76 0.32
CA LEU A 139 9.90 17.28 -0.98
C LEU A 139 10.50 18.68 -0.84
N ASP A 140 9.86 19.57 -0.08
CA ASP A 140 10.36 20.92 0.19
C ASP A 140 11.72 20.88 0.92
N ALA A 141 12.00 19.85 1.71
CA ALA A 141 13.28 19.61 2.37
C ALA A 141 14.33 18.90 1.48
N GLY A 142 14.01 18.64 0.21
CA GLY A 142 14.95 18.10 -0.77
C GLY A 142 14.81 16.61 -1.06
N ALA A 143 13.73 15.94 -0.66
CA ALA A 143 13.47 14.60 -1.14
C ALA A 143 13.29 14.58 -2.66
N PRO A 144 13.94 13.66 -3.40
CA PRO A 144 13.77 13.59 -4.85
C PRO A 144 12.36 13.14 -5.21
N VAL A 145 11.74 13.84 -6.14
CA VAL A 145 10.33 13.61 -6.53
C VAL A 145 10.11 12.23 -7.15
N ASP A 146 11.06 11.74 -7.93
CA ASP A 146 11.03 10.41 -8.55
C ASP A 146 11.78 9.35 -7.71
N GLY A 147 12.19 9.71 -6.49
CA GLY A 147 12.85 8.80 -5.56
C GLY A 147 14.34 8.60 -5.84
N ASP A 148 14.90 7.58 -5.20
CA ASP A 148 16.28 7.17 -5.41
C ASP A 148 16.39 6.36 -6.72
N PRO A 149 17.33 6.66 -7.61
CA PRO A 149 17.53 5.88 -8.85
C PRO A 149 17.78 4.38 -8.65
N ASP A 150 18.28 3.99 -7.47
CA ASP A 150 18.51 2.58 -7.12
C ASP A 150 17.23 1.86 -6.62
N GLU A 151 16.12 2.57 -6.45
CA GLU A 151 14.82 1.99 -6.08
C GLU A 151 14.16 1.35 -7.31
N LYS A 152 13.47 0.23 -7.08
CA LYS A 152 12.75 -0.51 -8.13
C LYS A 152 11.46 0.18 -8.59
N GLU A 153 10.95 1.10 -7.80
CA GLU A 153 9.72 1.84 -8.06
C GLU A 153 9.89 3.29 -7.63
N THR A 154 9.25 4.21 -8.35
CA THR A 154 9.19 5.61 -7.94
C THR A 154 8.17 5.80 -6.79
N PRO A 155 8.27 6.90 -6.03
CA PRO A 155 7.25 7.25 -5.03
C PRO A 155 5.83 7.32 -5.59
N LEU A 156 5.68 7.75 -6.86
CA LEU A 156 4.38 7.80 -7.54
C LEU A 156 3.83 6.40 -7.81
N ILE A 157 4.67 5.44 -8.21
CA ILE A 157 4.29 4.03 -8.37
C ILE A 157 3.89 3.45 -7.02
N THR A 158 4.65 3.75 -5.96
CA THR A 158 4.28 3.32 -4.59
C THR A 158 2.92 3.89 -4.17
N ALA A 159 2.67 5.19 -4.38
CA ALA A 159 1.38 5.81 -4.08
C ALA A 159 0.23 5.16 -4.89
N ALA A 160 0.50 4.79 -6.14
CA ALA A 160 -0.45 4.10 -7.01
C ALA A 160 -0.73 2.66 -6.57
N SER A 161 0.28 1.95 -6.07
CA SER A 161 0.13 0.57 -5.59
C SER A 161 -0.66 0.49 -4.27
N TYR A 162 -0.53 1.50 -3.41
CA TYR A 162 -1.11 1.51 -2.06
C TYR A 162 -2.28 2.48 -1.87
N GLY A 163 -2.70 3.17 -2.94
CA GLY A 163 -3.94 3.94 -2.96
C GLY A 163 -3.87 5.31 -2.29
N ASP A 164 -2.68 5.93 -2.18
CA ASP A 164 -2.59 7.27 -1.59
C ASP A 164 -2.71 8.39 -2.63
N ALA A 165 -3.95 8.82 -2.88
CA ALA A 165 -4.25 9.89 -3.83
C ALA A 165 -3.75 11.28 -3.38
N GLU A 166 -3.58 11.53 -2.08
CA GLU A 166 -3.01 12.79 -1.59
C GLU A 166 -1.53 12.89 -1.96
N VAL A 167 -0.76 11.83 -1.69
CA VAL A 167 0.66 11.76 -2.05
C VAL A 167 0.83 11.80 -3.56
N ALA A 168 0.01 11.05 -4.32
CA ALA A 168 0.06 11.06 -5.79
C ALA A 168 -0.12 12.47 -6.37
N ARG A 169 -1.13 13.24 -5.89
CA ARG A 169 -1.34 14.63 -6.32
C ARG A 169 -0.13 15.51 -6.05
N VAL A 170 0.44 15.42 -4.85
CA VAL A 170 1.60 16.22 -4.44
C VAL A 170 2.81 15.90 -5.31
N LEU A 171 3.09 14.62 -5.56
CA LEU A 171 4.19 14.19 -6.43
C LEU A 171 4.03 14.71 -7.86
N ILE A 172 2.83 14.59 -8.44
CA ILE A 172 2.52 15.08 -9.79
C ILE A 172 2.70 16.61 -9.85
N MET A 173 2.19 17.34 -8.85
CA MET A 173 2.35 18.80 -8.78
C MET A 173 3.84 19.21 -8.62
N ALA A 174 4.65 18.39 -7.99
CA ALA A 174 6.09 18.59 -7.86
C ALA A 174 6.89 18.17 -9.12
N GLY A 175 6.21 17.67 -10.17
CA GLY A 175 6.82 17.31 -11.44
C GLY A 175 7.29 15.85 -11.54
N ALA A 176 6.71 14.93 -10.79
CA ALA A 176 6.99 13.51 -10.90
C ALA A 176 6.78 13.01 -12.34
N ASN A 177 7.67 12.13 -12.80
CA ASN A 177 7.53 11.49 -14.10
C ASN A 177 6.38 10.45 -14.08
N VAL A 178 5.21 10.85 -14.58
CA VAL A 178 4.01 10.00 -14.62
C VAL A 178 4.17 8.76 -15.51
N GLU A 179 5.14 8.77 -16.42
CA GLU A 179 5.45 7.66 -17.33
C GLU A 179 6.61 6.79 -16.83
N ALA A 180 7.14 7.06 -15.64
CA ALA A 180 8.17 6.22 -15.05
C ALA A 180 7.65 4.78 -14.90
N ARG A 181 8.55 3.82 -15.15
CA ARG A 181 8.23 2.40 -15.07
C ARG A 181 8.93 1.76 -13.86
N ALA A 182 8.25 0.84 -13.22
CA ALA A 182 8.87 -0.05 -12.26
C ALA A 182 9.96 -0.90 -12.93
N ALA A 183 10.96 -1.32 -12.17
CA ALA A 183 11.96 -2.27 -12.66
C ALA A 183 11.31 -3.61 -13.08
N ASP A 184 11.93 -4.34 -14.01
CA ASP A 184 11.41 -5.63 -14.49
C ASP A 184 11.37 -6.72 -13.39
N ASP A 185 12.11 -6.52 -12.31
CA ASP A 185 12.16 -7.38 -11.13
C ASP A 185 11.52 -6.74 -9.89
N ALA A 186 10.72 -5.68 -10.08
CA ALA A 186 9.94 -5.09 -9.00
C ALA A 186 8.82 -6.01 -8.53
N GLY A 187 8.41 -5.86 -7.27
CA GLY A 187 7.16 -6.45 -6.79
C GLY A 187 5.94 -5.80 -7.47
N GLY A 188 4.78 -6.38 -7.30
CA GLY A 188 3.56 -5.80 -7.86
C GLY A 188 3.40 -6.02 -9.37
N VAL A 189 3.61 -4.98 -10.18
CA VAL A 189 3.49 -5.03 -11.65
C VAL A 189 4.84 -4.68 -12.30
N PRO A 190 5.71 -5.67 -12.54
CA PRO A 190 7.03 -5.45 -13.15
C PRO A 190 6.94 -4.70 -14.48
N GLY A 191 7.77 -3.68 -14.66
CA GLY A 191 7.77 -2.83 -15.86
C GLY A 191 6.53 -1.93 -16.01
N GLY A 192 5.61 -1.94 -15.04
CA GLY A 192 4.38 -1.15 -15.07
C GLY A 192 4.59 0.32 -14.74
N THR A 193 3.72 1.18 -15.30
CA THR A 193 3.61 2.59 -14.92
C THR A 193 2.75 2.75 -13.66
N ALA A 194 2.75 3.94 -13.05
CA ALA A 194 1.84 4.24 -11.94
C ALA A 194 0.37 4.01 -12.33
N LEU A 195 -0.03 4.35 -13.58
CA LEU A 195 -1.40 4.13 -14.06
C LEU A 195 -1.75 2.63 -14.08
N LEU A 196 -0.86 1.78 -14.58
CA LEU A 196 -1.07 0.34 -14.62
C LEU A 196 -1.14 -0.26 -13.20
N HIS A 197 -0.28 0.20 -12.27
CA HIS A 197 -0.35 -0.22 -10.87
C HIS A 197 -1.70 0.15 -10.24
N ALA A 198 -2.15 1.40 -10.39
CA ALA A 198 -3.45 1.84 -9.87
C ALA A 198 -4.61 1.02 -10.48
N ALA A 199 -4.55 0.72 -11.78
CA ALA A 199 -5.55 -0.10 -12.46
C ALA A 199 -5.60 -1.53 -11.93
N VAL A 200 -4.46 -2.20 -11.80
CA VAL A 200 -4.36 -3.62 -11.37
C VAL A 200 -4.75 -3.79 -9.90
N PHE A 201 -4.41 -2.83 -9.05
CA PHE A 201 -4.69 -2.90 -7.60
C PHE A 201 -6.02 -2.27 -7.18
N GLY A 202 -6.85 -1.81 -8.12
CA GLY A 202 -8.17 -1.25 -7.82
C GLY A 202 -8.12 0.11 -7.13
N MET A 203 -7.05 0.88 -7.30
CA MET A 203 -6.83 2.18 -6.63
C MET A 203 -7.46 3.32 -7.43
N THR A 204 -8.79 3.33 -7.46
CA THR A 204 -9.59 4.22 -8.32
C THR A 204 -9.27 5.69 -8.12
N ASP A 205 -9.14 6.17 -6.88
CA ASP A 205 -8.87 7.58 -6.60
C ASP A 205 -7.50 8.04 -7.14
N VAL A 206 -6.47 7.17 -7.06
CA VAL A 206 -5.15 7.46 -7.63
C VAL A 206 -5.19 7.37 -9.15
N LEU A 207 -5.91 6.39 -9.70
CA LEU A 207 -6.10 6.24 -11.13
C LEU A 207 -6.74 7.50 -11.72
N ASP A 208 -7.79 8.05 -11.10
CA ASP A 208 -8.46 9.28 -11.54
C ASP A 208 -7.52 10.50 -11.47
N VAL A 209 -6.65 10.56 -10.47
CA VAL A 209 -5.60 11.60 -10.38
C VAL A 209 -4.62 11.49 -11.56
N LEU A 210 -4.15 10.27 -11.88
CA LEU A 210 -3.21 10.03 -12.98
C LEU A 210 -3.84 10.32 -14.34
N VAL A 211 -5.10 9.92 -14.56
CA VAL A 211 -5.86 10.25 -15.78
C VAL A 211 -6.02 11.78 -15.92
N SER A 212 -6.36 12.47 -14.84
CA SER A 212 -6.44 13.94 -14.83
C SER A 212 -5.11 14.62 -15.14
N ALA A 213 -4.00 13.99 -14.74
CA ALA A 213 -2.63 14.43 -15.06
C ALA A 213 -2.18 14.01 -16.47
N ARG A 214 -3.07 13.41 -17.28
CA ARG A 214 -2.81 12.94 -18.65
C ARG A 214 -1.73 11.85 -18.74
N ALA A 215 -1.62 10.99 -17.74
CA ALA A 215 -0.85 9.75 -17.84
C ALA A 215 -1.31 8.95 -19.08
N ARG A 216 -0.35 8.44 -19.84
CA ARG A 216 -0.65 7.74 -21.07
C ARG A 216 -1.24 6.36 -20.81
N VAL A 217 -2.35 6.07 -21.47
CA VAL A 217 -2.98 4.75 -21.51
C VAL A 217 -2.23 3.88 -22.53
N HIS A 218 -1.87 2.66 -22.17
CA HIS A 218 -1.07 1.76 -23.01
C HIS A 218 -1.82 0.48 -23.42
N SER A 219 -2.97 0.19 -22.81
CA SER A 219 -3.74 -1.03 -23.07
C SER A 219 -5.25 -0.80 -22.93
N ILE A 220 -6.06 -1.74 -23.47
CA ILE A 220 -7.51 -1.70 -23.29
C ILE A 220 -7.89 -1.89 -21.79
N GLU A 221 -7.10 -2.60 -21.04
CA GLU A 221 -7.28 -2.81 -19.60
C GLU A 221 -7.16 -1.48 -18.83
N GLU A 222 -6.09 -0.71 -19.11
CA GLU A 222 -5.91 0.63 -18.54
C GLU A 222 -7.02 1.59 -18.99
N ALA A 223 -7.40 1.52 -20.28
CA ALA A 223 -8.49 2.31 -20.84
C ALA A 223 -9.83 2.00 -20.14
N ALA A 224 -10.10 0.73 -19.88
CA ALA A 224 -11.30 0.28 -19.18
C ALA A 224 -11.31 0.75 -17.72
N ALA A 225 -10.20 0.69 -17.02
CA ALA A 225 -10.05 1.25 -15.68
C ALA A 225 -10.23 2.78 -15.68
N ALA A 226 -9.68 3.48 -16.69
CA ALA A 226 -9.82 4.92 -16.86
C ALA A 226 -11.25 5.37 -17.21
N GLY A 227 -12.05 4.50 -17.82
CA GLY A 227 -13.47 4.75 -18.13
C GLY A 227 -13.78 5.14 -19.58
N ASP A 228 -12.81 5.00 -20.50
CA ASP A 228 -13.01 5.26 -21.93
C ASP A 228 -12.23 4.25 -22.79
N ILE A 229 -12.95 3.35 -23.48
CA ILE A 229 -12.39 2.34 -24.37
C ILE A 229 -12.64 2.63 -25.84
N SER A 230 -13.16 3.80 -26.20
CA SER A 230 -13.61 4.13 -27.56
C SER A 230 -12.52 3.99 -28.61
N GLY A 231 -11.26 4.24 -28.27
CA GLY A 231 -10.11 4.03 -29.16
C GLY A 231 -9.49 2.63 -29.11
N TRP A 232 -9.96 1.75 -28.23
CA TRP A 232 -9.32 0.47 -27.89
C TRP A 232 -10.15 -0.75 -28.27
N LEU A 233 -11.47 -0.67 -28.11
CA LEU A 233 -12.37 -1.79 -28.44
C LEU A 233 -12.58 -1.84 -29.94
N ARG A 234 -12.07 -2.90 -30.56
CA ARG A 234 -12.15 -3.17 -32.00
C ARG A 234 -12.74 -4.56 -32.26
N PRO A 235 -13.26 -4.85 -33.48
CA PRO A 235 -13.79 -6.18 -33.78
C PRO A 235 -12.79 -7.31 -33.62
N ASP A 236 -11.49 -7.03 -33.82
CA ASP A 236 -10.38 -7.98 -33.70
C ASP A 236 -9.70 -7.94 -32.30
N THR A 237 -10.21 -7.18 -31.34
CA THR A 237 -9.69 -7.17 -29.97
C THR A 237 -9.78 -8.59 -29.37
N PRO A 238 -8.66 -9.16 -28.90
CA PRO A 238 -8.63 -10.53 -28.37
C PRO A 238 -9.63 -10.73 -27.22
N ALA A 239 -10.27 -11.88 -27.18
CA ALA A 239 -11.28 -12.19 -26.17
C ALA A 239 -10.73 -12.02 -24.74
N GLN A 240 -9.52 -12.50 -24.48
CA GLN A 240 -8.88 -12.36 -23.16
C GLN A 240 -8.58 -10.91 -22.78
N ALA A 241 -8.21 -10.06 -23.72
CA ALA A 241 -8.04 -8.63 -23.46
C ALA A 241 -9.38 -7.96 -23.08
N ARG A 242 -10.49 -8.33 -23.75
CA ARG A 242 -11.84 -7.84 -23.40
C ARG A 242 -12.29 -8.35 -22.02
N ILE A 243 -11.97 -9.60 -21.67
CA ILE A 243 -12.29 -10.14 -20.34
C ILE A 243 -11.52 -9.40 -19.26
N ARG A 244 -10.19 -9.18 -19.41
CA ARG A 244 -9.40 -8.37 -18.46
C ARG A 244 -9.92 -6.94 -18.38
N ALA A 245 -10.27 -6.32 -19.50
CA ALA A 245 -10.90 -4.99 -19.53
C ALA A 245 -12.22 -4.95 -18.75
N LEU A 246 -13.06 -6.00 -18.86
CA LEU A 246 -14.30 -6.11 -18.09
C LEU A 246 -14.04 -6.20 -16.58
N VAL A 247 -13.03 -6.98 -16.17
CA VAL A 247 -12.61 -7.07 -14.77
C VAL A 247 -12.15 -5.70 -14.25
N MET A 248 -11.32 -4.98 -15.02
CA MET A 248 -10.84 -3.64 -14.65
C MET A 248 -11.98 -2.62 -14.57
N ALA A 249 -12.89 -2.62 -15.57
CA ALA A 249 -14.05 -1.72 -15.56
C ALA A 249 -14.94 -1.97 -14.34
N ALA A 250 -15.17 -3.22 -13.97
CA ALA A 250 -15.95 -3.59 -12.80
C ALA A 250 -15.25 -3.15 -11.49
N ASP A 251 -13.95 -3.36 -11.35
CA ASP A 251 -13.18 -2.97 -10.17
C ASP A 251 -13.15 -1.44 -9.97
N HIS A 252 -13.11 -0.69 -11.07
CA HIS A 252 -13.11 0.78 -11.02
C HIS A 252 -14.50 1.42 -11.16
N GLN A 253 -15.57 0.62 -11.13
CA GLN A 253 -16.97 1.06 -11.22
C GLN A 253 -17.27 1.88 -12.50
N ARG A 254 -16.65 1.51 -13.62
CA ARG A 254 -16.87 2.14 -14.94
C ARG A 254 -18.04 1.46 -15.65
N LEU A 255 -19.25 1.66 -15.14
CA LEU A 255 -20.43 0.90 -15.55
C LEU A 255 -20.76 1.05 -17.04
N GLY A 256 -20.52 2.22 -17.64
CA GLY A 256 -20.66 2.43 -19.09
C GLY A 256 -19.73 1.55 -19.90
N VAL A 257 -18.47 1.40 -19.47
CA VAL A 257 -17.48 0.52 -20.10
C VAL A 257 -17.86 -0.96 -19.94
N VAL A 258 -18.42 -1.35 -18.77
CA VAL A 258 -18.98 -2.69 -18.58
C VAL A 258 -20.04 -2.95 -19.65
N ASP A 259 -20.96 -2.04 -19.89
CA ASP A 259 -22.02 -2.18 -20.87
C ASP A 259 -21.49 -2.28 -22.30
N GLU A 260 -20.50 -1.46 -22.66
CA GLU A 260 -19.85 -1.50 -23.98
C GLU A 260 -19.19 -2.86 -24.23
N LEU A 261 -18.45 -3.39 -23.26
CA LEU A 261 -17.77 -4.69 -23.36
C LEU A 261 -18.76 -5.86 -23.44
N LEU A 262 -19.84 -5.84 -22.65
CA LEU A 262 -20.91 -6.85 -22.73
C LEU A 262 -21.64 -6.79 -24.07
N SER A 263 -21.93 -5.58 -24.58
CA SER A 263 -22.54 -5.38 -25.90
C SER A 263 -21.65 -5.87 -27.04
N ALA A 264 -20.33 -5.82 -26.86
CA ALA A 264 -19.36 -6.40 -27.82
C ALA A 264 -19.20 -7.92 -27.66
N GLY A 265 -20.06 -8.60 -26.88
CA GLY A 265 -20.07 -10.04 -26.70
C GLY A 265 -19.01 -10.59 -25.75
N THR A 266 -18.50 -9.79 -24.84
CA THR A 266 -17.63 -10.30 -23.76
C THR A 266 -18.47 -11.11 -22.78
N PRO A 267 -18.11 -12.39 -22.49
CA PRO A 267 -18.90 -13.19 -21.55
C PRO A 267 -18.76 -12.63 -20.13
N ILE A 268 -19.90 -12.37 -19.47
CA ILE A 268 -19.95 -11.69 -18.17
C ILE A 268 -19.28 -12.49 -17.06
N ASP A 269 -19.36 -13.83 -17.10
CA ASP A 269 -18.83 -14.74 -16.08
C ASP A 269 -17.47 -15.35 -16.45
N ALA A 270 -16.83 -14.84 -17.52
CA ALA A 270 -15.53 -15.35 -17.92
C ALA A 270 -14.42 -14.98 -16.92
N ASN A 271 -13.48 -15.90 -16.77
CA ASN A 271 -12.26 -15.67 -16.01
C ASN A 271 -11.14 -15.21 -16.95
N ASP A 272 -10.32 -14.26 -16.52
CA ASP A 272 -9.08 -13.95 -17.22
C ASP A 272 -8.04 -15.07 -17.02
N GLU A 273 -7.20 -15.29 -18.06
CA GLU A 273 -6.21 -16.36 -18.07
C GLU A 273 -4.94 -16.04 -17.24
N VAL A 274 -4.74 -14.79 -16.86
CA VAL A 274 -3.51 -14.35 -16.18
C VAL A 274 -3.63 -14.54 -14.67
N TRP A 275 -4.75 -14.09 -14.09
CA TRP A 275 -4.98 -14.11 -12.64
C TRP A 275 -6.22 -14.90 -12.23
N GLY A 276 -6.95 -15.49 -13.17
CA GLY A 276 -8.20 -16.19 -12.90
C GLY A 276 -9.33 -15.27 -12.38
N ARG A 277 -9.23 -13.96 -12.58
CA ARG A 277 -10.20 -12.99 -12.06
C ARG A 277 -11.48 -12.98 -12.89
N GLN A 278 -12.62 -12.78 -12.22
CA GLN A 278 -13.93 -12.57 -12.82
C GLN A 278 -14.50 -11.24 -12.34
N ALA A 279 -15.23 -10.53 -13.19
CA ALA A 279 -15.74 -9.19 -12.91
C ALA A 279 -16.56 -9.11 -11.60
N LEU A 280 -17.53 -10.01 -11.40
CA LEU A 280 -18.37 -10.00 -10.20
C LEU A 280 -17.56 -10.31 -8.92
N ARG A 281 -16.62 -11.27 -8.99
CA ARG A 281 -15.79 -11.62 -7.83
C ARG A 281 -14.86 -10.48 -7.41
N VAL A 282 -14.20 -9.83 -8.37
CA VAL A 282 -13.32 -8.68 -8.07
C VAL A 282 -14.12 -7.50 -7.52
N ALA A 283 -15.28 -7.20 -8.10
CA ALA A 283 -16.17 -6.17 -7.61
C ALA A 283 -16.65 -6.46 -6.17
N ALA A 284 -16.93 -7.72 -5.85
CA ALA A 284 -17.33 -8.15 -4.50
C ALA A 284 -16.17 -8.09 -3.51
N GLN A 285 -14.99 -8.57 -3.88
CA GLN A 285 -13.77 -8.54 -3.07
C GLN A 285 -13.39 -7.11 -2.68
N ASN A 286 -13.48 -6.18 -3.63
CA ASN A 286 -13.10 -4.78 -3.42
C ASN A 286 -14.29 -3.89 -3.02
N ALA A 287 -15.41 -4.50 -2.62
CA ALA A 287 -16.63 -3.83 -2.14
C ALA A 287 -17.18 -2.75 -3.10
N ARG A 288 -17.14 -3.03 -4.41
CA ARG A 288 -17.62 -2.14 -5.48
C ARG A 288 -19.13 -2.28 -5.63
N VAL A 289 -19.88 -1.70 -4.70
CA VAL A 289 -21.35 -1.88 -4.59
C VAL A 289 -22.06 -1.65 -5.92
N ALA A 290 -21.80 -0.51 -6.61
CA ALA A 290 -22.46 -0.20 -7.88
C ALA A 290 -22.14 -1.20 -8.99
N SER A 291 -20.91 -1.72 -9.04
CA SER A 291 -20.54 -2.77 -10.02
C SER A 291 -21.20 -4.10 -9.70
N VAL A 292 -21.32 -4.48 -8.43
CA VAL A 292 -22.02 -5.72 -8.04
C VAL A 292 -23.48 -5.65 -8.43
N GLU A 293 -24.20 -4.56 -8.07
CA GLU A 293 -25.60 -4.34 -8.45
C GLU A 293 -25.76 -4.38 -9.96
N HIS A 294 -24.89 -3.70 -10.71
CA HIS A 294 -24.94 -3.61 -12.16
C HIS A 294 -24.68 -4.94 -12.85
N LEU A 295 -23.64 -5.68 -12.46
CA LEU A 295 -23.32 -6.98 -13.03
C LEU A 295 -24.42 -8.00 -12.78
N LEU A 296 -25.00 -8.06 -11.59
CA LEU A 296 -26.15 -8.92 -11.30
C LEU A 296 -27.37 -8.55 -12.16
N ALA A 297 -27.66 -7.24 -12.34
CA ALA A 297 -28.73 -6.77 -13.23
C ALA A 297 -28.47 -7.12 -14.71
N ARG A 298 -27.21 -7.35 -15.12
CA ARG A 298 -26.81 -7.81 -16.46
C ARG A 298 -26.72 -9.32 -16.58
N GLY A 299 -27.08 -10.07 -15.53
CA GLY A 299 -27.18 -11.53 -15.54
C GLY A 299 -25.90 -12.26 -15.15
N ALA A 300 -24.99 -11.61 -14.43
CA ALA A 300 -23.85 -12.33 -13.82
C ALA A 300 -24.34 -13.40 -12.84
N ASP A 301 -23.75 -14.58 -12.88
CA ASP A 301 -24.09 -15.69 -11.99
C ASP A 301 -23.45 -15.50 -10.61
N PRO A 302 -24.25 -15.22 -9.55
CA PRO A 302 -23.72 -15.06 -8.18
C PRO A 302 -23.13 -16.35 -7.62
N ASN A 303 -23.49 -17.52 -8.18
CA ASN A 303 -23.03 -18.84 -7.77
C ASN A 303 -21.79 -19.32 -8.56
N ALA A 304 -21.32 -18.54 -9.55
CA ALA A 304 -20.09 -18.87 -10.28
C ALA A 304 -18.91 -19.03 -9.32
N ARG A 305 -18.23 -20.18 -9.43
CA ARG A 305 -17.13 -20.54 -8.52
C ARG A 305 -15.76 -20.26 -9.15
N ASP A 306 -14.83 -19.82 -8.30
CA ASP A 306 -13.43 -19.71 -8.68
C ASP A 306 -12.89 -21.08 -9.09
N PRO A 307 -12.22 -21.19 -10.25
CA PRO A 307 -11.68 -22.48 -10.71
C PRO A 307 -10.54 -23.01 -9.85
N GLN A 308 -9.88 -22.18 -9.03
CA GLN A 308 -8.71 -22.55 -8.22
C GLN A 308 -9.12 -23.01 -6.82
N ASP A 309 -10.01 -22.30 -6.16
CA ASP A 309 -10.39 -22.54 -4.76
C ASP A 309 -11.87 -22.78 -4.51
N GLY A 310 -12.70 -22.75 -5.57
CA GLY A 310 -14.13 -23.01 -5.50
C GLY A 310 -14.97 -21.94 -4.82
N ARG A 311 -14.41 -20.76 -4.52
CA ARG A 311 -15.11 -19.67 -3.83
C ARG A 311 -16.04 -18.90 -4.77
N THR A 312 -17.20 -18.49 -4.23
CA THR A 312 -18.13 -17.57 -4.89
C THR A 312 -17.75 -16.11 -4.70
N ALA A 313 -18.44 -15.19 -5.37
CA ALA A 313 -18.27 -13.75 -5.12
C ALA A 313 -18.61 -13.38 -3.67
N LEU A 314 -19.59 -14.01 -3.05
CA LEU A 314 -19.95 -13.84 -1.64
C LEU A 314 -18.81 -14.27 -0.71
N ASP A 315 -18.19 -15.42 -0.97
CA ASP A 315 -17.06 -15.91 -0.17
C ASP A 315 -15.86 -14.95 -0.23
N TRP A 316 -15.57 -14.40 -1.41
CA TRP A 316 -14.52 -13.41 -1.60
C TRP A 316 -14.82 -12.08 -0.88
N CYS A 317 -16.08 -11.62 -0.90
CA CYS A 317 -16.51 -10.45 -0.14
C CYS A 317 -16.29 -10.65 1.37
N ARG A 318 -16.75 -11.79 1.92
CA ARG A 318 -16.61 -12.15 3.34
C ARG A 318 -15.14 -12.25 3.75
N HIS A 319 -14.30 -12.83 2.90
CA HIS A 319 -12.86 -12.93 3.14
C HIS A 319 -12.21 -11.52 3.21
N ALA A 320 -12.42 -10.68 2.20
CA ALA A 320 -11.85 -9.33 2.16
C ALA A 320 -12.39 -8.44 3.30
N ARG A 321 -13.68 -8.59 3.66
CA ARG A 321 -14.31 -7.90 4.79
C ARG A 321 -13.60 -8.17 6.11
N SER A 322 -13.06 -9.37 6.33
CA SER A 322 -12.35 -9.72 7.57
C SER A 322 -11.13 -8.83 7.80
N ASP A 323 -10.51 -8.39 6.72
CA ASP A 323 -9.29 -7.58 6.75
C ASP A 323 -9.53 -6.08 6.54
N ALA A 324 -10.76 -5.70 6.14
CA ALA A 324 -11.11 -4.32 5.90
C ALA A 324 -11.12 -3.47 7.19
N THR A 325 -10.55 -2.29 7.13
CA THR A 325 -10.61 -1.27 8.20
C THR A 325 -11.98 -0.63 8.27
N ASP A 326 -12.57 -0.28 7.13
CA ASP A 326 -13.97 0.12 7.00
C ASP A 326 -14.77 -1.00 6.31
N ARG A 327 -15.74 -1.55 7.01
CA ARG A 327 -16.54 -2.70 6.57
C ARG A 327 -17.87 -2.32 5.92
N ARG A 328 -18.29 -1.05 5.99
CA ARG A 328 -19.63 -0.61 5.56
C ARG A 328 -19.96 -0.99 4.11
N ALA A 329 -19.01 -0.80 3.19
CA ALA A 329 -19.20 -1.18 1.80
C ALA A 329 -19.25 -2.70 1.60
N HIS A 330 -18.41 -3.46 2.30
CA HIS A 330 -18.46 -4.92 2.29
C HIS A 330 -19.78 -5.45 2.88
N ASP A 331 -20.26 -4.88 4.00
CA ASP A 331 -21.55 -5.25 4.59
C ASP A 331 -22.70 -5.09 3.60
N ARG A 332 -22.65 -4.02 2.79
CA ARG A 332 -23.65 -3.78 1.74
C ARG A 332 -23.54 -4.78 0.59
N VAL A 333 -22.34 -5.06 0.11
CA VAL A 333 -22.11 -6.08 -0.93
C VAL A 333 -22.50 -7.47 -0.45
N GLU A 334 -22.15 -7.83 0.79
CA GLU A 334 -22.54 -9.09 1.41
C GLU A 334 -24.07 -9.25 1.44
N ALA A 335 -24.79 -8.22 1.88
CA ALA A 335 -26.26 -8.26 1.90
C ALA A 335 -26.89 -8.42 0.51
N ILE A 336 -26.33 -7.79 -0.53
CA ILE A 336 -26.80 -7.94 -1.92
C ILE A 336 -26.57 -9.36 -2.42
N LEU A 337 -25.38 -9.91 -2.22
CA LEU A 337 -25.02 -11.23 -2.72
C LEU A 337 -25.72 -12.34 -1.94
N ASP A 338 -25.88 -12.20 -0.61
CA ASP A 338 -26.58 -13.16 0.25
C ASP A 338 -28.04 -13.36 -0.19
N ALA A 339 -28.69 -12.29 -0.70
CA ALA A 339 -30.07 -12.35 -1.19
C ALA A 339 -30.24 -13.15 -2.50
N VAL A 340 -29.17 -13.37 -3.27
CA VAL A 340 -29.22 -14.00 -4.61
C VAL A 340 -28.36 -15.25 -4.75
N THR A 341 -27.43 -15.48 -3.80
CA THR A 341 -26.57 -16.68 -3.79
C THR A 341 -27.34 -17.84 -3.15
N THR A 342 -27.41 -18.97 -3.82
CA THR A 342 -28.02 -20.19 -3.25
C THR A 342 -26.95 -21.00 -2.51
N GLU A 343 -27.19 -21.30 -1.22
CA GLU A 343 -26.37 -22.29 -0.52
C GLU A 343 -26.56 -23.67 -1.18
N VAL A 344 -25.47 -24.28 -1.62
CA VAL A 344 -25.44 -25.65 -2.15
C VAL A 344 -24.90 -26.59 -1.10
#